data_0ab2ca72aad5b56c389617beb9ea0275
#
_entry.id   0ab2ca72aad5b56c389617beb9ea0275
#
_cell.length_a   1.000
_cell.length_b   1.000
_cell.length_c   1.000
_cell.angle_alpha   90.00
_cell.angle_beta   90.00
_cell.angle_gamma   90.00
#
_symmetry.space_group_name_H-M   'P 1'
#
loop_
_entity.id
_entity.type
_entity.pdbx_description
1 polymer ?
#
loop_
_entity_poly.entity_id
_entity_poly.type
_entity_poly.pdbx_seq_one_letter_code
_entity_poly.pdbx_strand_id
1 'polypeptide(L)'
;MMFKYLKQLTSLVAMVAMLFTFTTESFAAKKSKTLKNTQKKGFVRCGVSQGLPGFSNADAAGNWTGVDVDVCRAVAAAVLGDANKVKFTPLSAKERFTALTSGEIDILSRNTTWTLSRDADIGLTFVGVNFYDGQGFMVRKSSGITST
;
A
#
# COMPACT_ATOMS: atom_id res chain seq x y z
N MET A 1 17.28 -7.34 64.01
CA MET A 1 16.57 -6.32 63.20
C MET A 1 17.12 -6.28 61.75
N MET A 2 18.40 -6.31 61.53
CA MET A 2 19.09 -6.20 60.24
C MET A 2 18.69 -7.30 59.21
N PHE A 3 18.48 -8.53 59.63
CA PHE A 3 18.08 -9.65 58.73
C PHE A 3 16.68 -9.51 58.11
N LYS A 4 15.78 -8.78 58.74
CA LYS A 4 14.42 -8.55 58.23
C LYS A 4 14.41 -7.55 57.07
N TYR A 5 15.26 -6.53 57.18
CA TYR A 5 15.40 -5.55 56.06
C TYR A 5 16.16 -6.11 54.86
N LEU A 6 17.11 -7.00 55.10
CA LEU A 6 17.86 -7.67 54.03
C LEU A 6 16.94 -8.58 53.16
N LYS A 7 16.00 -9.32 53.76
CA LYS A 7 15.02 -10.14 53.06
C LYS A 7 13.99 -9.28 52.30
N GLN A 8 13.60 -8.12 52.81
CA GLN A 8 12.69 -7.18 52.12
C GLN A 8 13.38 -6.53 50.93
N LEU A 9 14.67 -6.19 51.05
CA LEU A 9 15.45 -5.59 49.99
C LEU A 9 15.65 -6.56 48.79
N THR A 10 15.99 -7.86 49.11
CA THR A 10 16.13 -8.89 48.08
C THR A 10 14.82 -9.21 47.37
N SER A 11 13.68 -9.18 48.09
CA SER A 11 12.36 -9.36 47.49
C SER A 11 11.97 -8.20 46.55
N LEU A 12 12.31 -6.95 46.93
CA LEU A 12 12.03 -5.77 46.13
C LEU A 12 12.87 -5.75 44.84
N VAL A 13 14.16 -6.14 44.94
CA VAL A 13 15.03 -6.20 43.76
C VAL A 13 14.59 -7.32 42.80
N ALA A 14 14.15 -8.48 43.32
CA ALA A 14 13.59 -9.54 42.48
C ALA A 14 12.30 -9.13 41.78
N MET A 15 11.44 -8.34 42.41
CA MET A 15 10.19 -7.85 41.82
C MET A 15 10.45 -6.79 40.75
N VAL A 16 11.44 -5.93 40.95
CA VAL A 16 11.87 -4.93 39.94
C VAL A 16 12.55 -5.63 38.74
N ALA A 17 13.35 -6.68 38.96
CA ALA A 17 13.96 -7.44 37.87
C ALA A 17 12.94 -8.18 37.02
N MET A 18 11.81 -8.66 37.59
CA MET A 18 10.72 -9.29 36.83
C MET A 18 9.95 -8.28 35.96
N LEU A 19 9.91 -7.01 36.32
CA LEU A 19 9.25 -5.96 35.53
C LEU A 19 10.05 -5.56 34.27
N PHE A 20 11.36 -5.83 34.24
CA PHE A 20 12.21 -5.54 33.08
C PHE A 20 12.30 -6.68 32.05
N THR A 21 11.70 -7.85 32.33
CA THR A 21 11.67 -8.97 31.38
C THR A 21 10.47 -8.98 30.43
N PHE A 22 9.65 -7.92 30.42
CA PHE A 22 8.80 -7.68 29.27
C PHE A 22 9.70 -7.23 28.11
N THR A 23 10.43 -8.19 27.56
CA THR A 23 10.98 -8.06 26.20
C THR A 23 9.79 -7.77 25.32
N THR A 24 9.72 -6.54 24.81
CA THR A 24 8.91 -6.24 23.65
C THR A 24 9.37 -7.22 22.57
N GLU A 25 8.66 -8.34 22.40
CA GLU A 25 8.75 -9.08 21.17
C GLU A 25 8.36 -8.09 20.08
N SER A 26 9.38 -7.50 19.49
CA SER A 26 9.22 -6.76 18.25
C SER A 26 8.59 -7.77 17.29
N PHE A 27 7.30 -7.63 17.02
CA PHE A 27 6.64 -8.32 15.93
C PHE A 27 7.33 -7.85 14.64
N ALA A 28 8.51 -8.40 14.38
CA ALA A 28 9.14 -8.28 13.08
C ALA A 28 8.22 -8.99 12.11
N ALA A 29 7.31 -8.21 11.51
CA ALA A 29 6.37 -8.70 10.51
C ALA A 29 7.16 -9.52 9.50
N LYS A 30 6.84 -10.80 9.38
CA LYS A 30 7.54 -11.72 8.47
C LYS A 30 7.54 -11.08 7.09
N LYS A 31 8.70 -10.66 6.58
CA LYS A 31 8.80 -9.96 5.29
C LYS A 31 8.05 -10.73 4.23
N SER A 32 7.07 -10.10 3.59
CA SER A 32 6.26 -10.74 2.57
C SER A 32 7.13 -11.25 1.43
N LYS A 33 6.71 -12.30 0.76
CA LYS A 33 7.41 -12.86 -0.41
C LYS A 33 7.54 -11.81 -1.52
N THR A 34 6.48 -11.02 -1.74
CA THR A 34 6.46 -9.92 -2.72
C THR A 34 7.53 -8.87 -2.40
N LEU A 35 7.62 -8.42 -1.14
CA LEU A 35 8.63 -7.44 -0.72
C LEU A 35 10.05 -7.95 -0.97
N LYS A 36 10.34 -9.20 -0.57
CA LYS A 36 11.66 -9.81 -0.81
C LYS A 36 11.99 -9.90 -2.31
N ASN A 37 11.03 -10.29 -3.13
CA ASN A 37 11.21 -10.39 -4.56
C ASN A 37 11.43 -9.02 -5.21
N THR A 38 10.69 -7.99 -4.78
CA THR A 38 10.84 -6.62 -5.26
C THR A 38 12.22 -6.05 -4.89
N GLN A 39 12.66 -6.27 -3.64
CA GLN A 39 14.00 -5.87 -3.21
C GLN A 39 15.11 -6.59 -4.00
N LYS A 40 14.95 -7.89 -4.28
CA LYS A 40 15.90 -8.67 -5.10
C LYS A 40 15.93 -8.19 -6.57
N LYS A 41 14.77 -7.86 -7.14
CA LYS A 41 14.67 -7.31 -8.52
C LYS A 41 15.28 -5.92 -8.64
N GLY A 42 15.21 -5.12 -7.57
CA GLY A 42 15.68 -3.75 -7.55
C GLY A 42 14.72 -2.72 -8.15
N PHE A 43 13.48 -3.09 -8.46
CA PHE A 43 12.43 -2.17 -8.93
C PHE A 43 11.03 -2.67 -8.58
N VAL A 44 10.08 -1.75 -8.43
CA VAL A 44 8.64 -2.01 -8.24
C VAL A 44 7.96 -2.09 -9.60
N ARG A 45 7.15 -3.11 -9.85
CA ARG A 45 6.26 -3.18 -11.01
C ARG A 45 4.90 -2.62 -10.60
N CYS A 46 4.52 -1.50 -11.19
CA CYS A 46 3.31 -0.79 -10.86
C CYS A 46 2.32 -0.78 -12.03
N GLY A 47 1.13 -1.34 -11.82
CA GLY A 47 0.02 -1.22 -12.75
C GLY A 47 -0.68 0.13 -12.62
N VAL A 48 -0.86 0.83 -13.73
CA VAL A 48 -1.49 2.14 -13.84
C VAL A 48 -2.55 2.15 -14.93
N SER A 49 -3.31 3.23 -15.08
CA SER A 49 -4.26 3.39 -16.19
C SER A 49 -3.52 3.58 -17.52
N GLN A 50 -4.19 3.27 -18.62
CA GLN A 50 -3.65 3.41 -19.99
C GLN A 50 -3.60 4.86 -20.48
N GLY A 51 -3.99 5.82 -19.65
CA GLY A 51 -4.02 7.26 -19.93
C GLY A 51 -5.24 7.89 -19.26
N LEU A 52 -5.03 8.48 -18.09
CA LEU A 52 -6.03 9.23 -17.34
C LEU A 52 -5.36 10.49 -16.81
N PRO A 53 -5.58 11.65 -17.46
CA PRO A 53 -4.95 12.91 -17.06
C PRO A 53 -5.17 13.24 -15.59
N GLY A 54 -4.12 13.68 -14.91
CA GLY A 54 -4.08 13.92 -13.46
C GLY A 54 -3.86 12.68 -12.59
N PHE A 55 -4.14 11.47 -13.07
CA PHE A 55 -3.97 10.21 -12.33
C PHE A 55 -2.78 9.39 -12.85
N SER A 56 -2.82 8.95 -14.09
CA SER A 56 -1.71 8.27 -14.73
C SER A 56 -1.73 8.55 -16.22
N ASN A 57 -0.77 9.30 -16.70
CA ASN A 57 -0.64 9.67 -18.09
C ASN A 57 0.84 9.70 -18.49
N ALA A 58 1.17 9.09 -19.63
CA ALA A 58 2.48 9.17 -20.21
C ALA A 58 2.52 10.29 -21.27
N ASP A 59 3.60 11.06 -21.28
CA ASP A 59 3.89 12.00 -22.36
C ASP A 59 4.46 11.27 -23.59
N ALA A 60 4.69 12.02 -24.66
CA ALA A 60 5.26 11.49 -25.91
C ALA A 60 6.70 10.92 -25.75
N ALA A 61 7.41 11.32 -24.69
CA ALA A 61 8.73 10.81 -24.34
C ALA A 61 8.67 9.58 -23.43
N GLY A 62 7.46 9.17 -23.01
CA GLY A 62 7.26 8.04 -22.12
C GLY A 62 7.39 8.37 -20.62
N ASN A 63 7.43 9.65 -20.26
CA ASN A 63 7.46 10.04 -18.84
C ASN A 63 6.04 9.98 -18.26
N TRP A 64 5.91 9.25 -17.16
CA TRP A 64 4.63 9.09 -16.46
C TRP A 64 4.43 10.18 -15.42
N THR A 65 3.21 10.69 -15.33
CA THR A 65 2.79 11.73 -14.36
C THR A 65 1.41 11.44 -13.79
N GLY A 66 1.14 11.96 -12.60
CA GLY A 66 -0.15 11.95 -11.94
C GLY A 66 -0.14 11.21 -10.60
N VAL A 67 -1.23 11.37 -9.85
CA VAL A 67 -1.38 10.88 -8.46
C VAL A 67 -1.12 9.39 -8.33
N ASP A 68 -1.63 8.56 -9.24
CA ASP A 68 -1.40 7.11 -9.22
C ASP A 68 0.08 6.75 -9.43
N VAL A 69 0.75 7.51 -10.29
CA VAL A 69 2.19 7.38 -10.58
C VAL A 69 3.04 7.75 -9.36
N ASP A 70 2.67 8.84 -8.68
CA ASP A 70 3.39 9.33 -7.51
C ASP A 70 3.25 8.39 -6.31
N VAL A 71 2.10 7.73 -6.14
CA VAL A 71 1.94 6.64 -5.16
C VAL A 71 2.93 5.50 -5.45
N CYS A 72 3.08 5.08 -6.70
CA CYS A 72 4.04 4.03 -7.06
C CYS A 72 5.49 4.45 -6.80
N ARG A 73 5.84 5.70 -7.09
CA ARG A 73 7.15 6.28 -6.77
C ARG A 73 7.41 6.33 -5.27
N ALA A 74 6.39 6.71 -4.48
CA ALA A 74 6.50 6.72 -3.02
C ALA A 74 6.75 5.30 -2.47
N VAL A 75 6.06 4.29 -3.00
CA VAL A 75 6.31 2.88 -2.65
C VAL A 75 7.73 2.46 -3.04
N ALA A 76 8.22 2.82 -4.22
CA ALA A 76 9.57 2.52 -4.65
C ALA A 76 10.62 3.19 -3.74
N ALA A 77 10.41 4.44 -3.38
CA ALA A 77 11.27 5.15 -2.43
C ALA A 77 11.31 4.46 -1.06
N ALA A 78 10.14 4.05 -0.53
CA ALA A 78 10.05 3.38 0.77
C ALA A 78 10.70 1.99 0.78
N VAL A 79 10.55 1.21 -0.31
CA VAL A 79 11.01 -0.19 -0.39
C VAL A 79 12.46 -0.31 -0.84
N LEU A 80 12.92 0.59 -1.71
CA LEU A 80 14.20 0.51 -2.43
C LEU A 80 15.10 1.74 -2.21
N GLY A 81 14.64 2.75 -1.47
CA GLY A 81 15.37 3.99 -1.22
C GLY A 81 15.46 4.93 -2.44
N ASP A 82 14.70 4.67 -3.51
CA ASP A 82 14.77 5.46 -4.74
C ASP A 82 13.41 5.45 -5.46
N ALA A 83 12.81 6.63 -5.64
CA ALA A 83 11.52 6.82 -6.29
C ALA A 83 11.53 6.46 -7.80
N ASN A 84 12.71 6.44 -8.43
CA ASN A 84 12.83 6.14 -9.84
C ASN A 84 12.90 4.63 -10.12
N LYS A 85 13.06 3.80 -9.09
CA LYS A 85 13.07 2.33 -9.21
C LYS A 85 11.68 1.75 -9.36
N VAL A 86 10.94 2.22 -10.35
CA VAL A 86 9.59 1.77 -10.68
C VAL A 86 9.46 1.54 -12.18
N LYS A 87 8.75 0.46 -12.56
CA LYS A 87 8.32 0.20 -13.94
C LYS A 87 6.80 0.26 -13.99
N PHE A 88 6.29 1.14 -14.85
CA PHE A 88 4.86 1.31 -15.05
C PHE A 88 4.35 0.35 -16.12
N THR A 89 3.23 -0.31 -15.84
CA THR A 89 2.51 -1.16 -16.77
C THR A 89 1.11 -0.58 -16.97
N PRO A 90 0.82 -0.01 -18.15
CA PRO A 90 -0.51 0.47 -18.47
C PRO A 90 -1.47 -0.70 -18.64
N LEU A 91 -2.56 -0.72 -17.89
CA LEU A 91 -3.54 -1.81 -17.85
C LEU A 91 -4.96 -1.27 -18.09
N SER A 92 -5.76 -2.04 -18.82
CA SER A 92 -7.19 -1.79 -18.94
C SER A 92 -7.95 -2.13 -17.66
N ALA A 93 -9.23 -1.75 -17.60
CA ALA A 93 -10.11 -2.12 -16.48
C ALA A 93 -10.33 -3.65 -16.38
N LYS A 94 -10.19 -4.39 -17.47
CA LYS A 94 -10.36 -5.86 -17.50
C LYS A 94 -9.11 -6.60 -17.05
N GLU A 95 -7.93 -6.11 -17.41
CA GLU A 95 -6.65 -6.79 -17.21
C GLU A 95 -6.05 -6.57 -15.82
N ARG A 96 -6.36 -5.44 -15.19
CA ARG A 96 -5.68 -4.97 -13.98
C ARG A 96 -5.66 -5.98 -12.82
N PHE A 97 -6.75 -6.69 -12.59
CA PHE A 97 -6.83 -7.66 -11.50
C PHE A 97 -6.09 -8.94 -11.83
N THR A 98 -6.19 -9.42 -13.06
CA THR A 98 -5.42 -10.59 -13.52
C THR A 98 -3.92 -10.33 -13.46
N ALA A 99 -3.46 -9.16 -13.89
CA ALA A 99 -2.05 -8.77 -13.81
C ALA A 99 -1.53 -8.74 -12.35
N LEU A 100 -2.38 -8.30 -11.41
CA LEU A 100 -2.02 -8.30 -9.99
C LEU A 100 -2.00 -9.71 -9.39
N THR A 101 -3.03 -10.50 -9.63
CA THR A 101 -3.15 -11.87 -9.07
C THR A 101 -2.14 -12.85 -9.69
N SER A 102 -1.80 -12.69 -10.96
CA SER A 102 -0.74 -13.49 -11.61
C SER A 102 0.68 -13.10 -11.17
N GLY A 103 0.82 -11.96 -10.50
CA GLY A 103 2.11 -11.42 -10.09
C GLY A 103 2.89 -10.79 -11.25
N GLU A 104 2.26 -10.40 -12.32
CA GLU A 104 2.84 -9.57 -13.38
C GLU A 104 3.24 -8.20 -12.85
N ILE A 105 2.41 -7.63 -11.98
CA ILE A 105 2.69 -6.39 -11.22
C ILE A 105 2.77 -6.68 -9.72
N ASP A 106 3.46 -5.83 -8.99
CA ASP A 106 3.63 -5.93 -7.52
C ASP A 106 2.59 -5.10 -6.78
N ILE A 107 2.14 -3.99 -7.39
CA ILE A 107 1.12 -3.08 -6.88
C ILE A 107 0.28 -2.55 -8.03
N LEU A 108 -0.99 -2.30 -7.76
CA LEU A 108 -1.91 -1.63 -8.67
C LEU A 108 -2.30 -0.28 -8.07
N SER A 109 -1.93 0.82 -8.72
CA SER A 109 -2.33 2.18 -8.36
C SER A 109 -3.07 2.81 -9.55
N ARG A 110 -4.40 2.85 -9.45
CA ARG A 110 -5.27 3.43 -10.47
C ARG A 110 -6.69 3.61 -9.93
N ASN A 111 -7.57 4.21 -10.73
CA ASN A 111 -8.99 4.40 -10.44
C ASN A 111 -9.73 3.07 -10.20
N THR A 112 -9.50 2.48 -9.04
CA THR A 112 -10.05 1.18 -8.63
C THR A 112 -10.82 1.34 -7.33
N THR A 113 -12.15 1.31 -7.42
CA THR A 113 -13.02 1.41 -6.24
C THR A 113 -12.79 0.25 -5.29
N TRP A 114 -12.59 0.53 -4.01
CA TRP A 114 -12.56 -0.48 -2.96
C TRP A 114 -13.97 -0.99 -2.70
N THR A 115 -14.23 -2.23 -3.01
CA THR A 115 -15.51 -2.90 -2.75
C THR A 115 -15.26 -4.20 -2.02
N LEU A 116 -16.25 -4.67 -1.24
CA LEU A 116 -16.17 -5.92 -0.51
C LEU A 116 -15.84 -7.11 -1.44
N SER A 117 -16.50 -7.20 -2.59
CA SER A 117 -16.25 -8.29 -3.54
C SER A 117 -14.82 -8.30 -4.09
N ARG A 118 -14.23 -7.13 -4.34
CA ARG A 118 -12.85 -7.05 -4.82
C ARG A 118 -11.85 -7.41 -3.73
N ASP A 119 -12.13 -7.06 -2.50
CA ASP A 119 -11.25 -7.32 -1.35
C ASP A 119 -11.36 -8.80 -0.92
N ALA A 120 -12.59 -9.33 -0.78
CA ALA A 120 -12.83 -10.67 -0.27
C ALA A 120 -12.80 -11.76 -1.35
N ASP A 121 -13.48 -11.55 -2.51
CA ASP A 121 -13.70 -12.65 -3.47
C ASP A 121 -12.53 -12.84 -4.43
N ILE A 122 -11.84 -11.75 -4.80
CA ILE A 122 -10.74 -11.80 -5.77
C ILE A 122 -9.39 -12.09 -5.09
N GLY A 123 -9.33 -12.03 -3.75
CA GLY A 123 -8.11 -12.24 -2.98
C GLY A 123 -7.11 -11.10 -3.11
N LEU A 124 -7.59 -9.89 -3.34
CA LEU A 124 -6.79 -8.66 -3.35
C LEU A 124 -6.72 -8.08 -1.94
N THR A 125 -5.70 -7.28 -1.69
CA THR A 125 -5.60 -6.50 -0.46
C THR A 125 -5.53 -5.03 -0.82
N PHE A 126 -6.53 -4.26 -0.43
CA PHE A 126 -6.48 -2.81 -0.52
C PHE A 126 -5.65 -2.26 0.63
N VAL A 127 -4.67 -1.41 0.33
CA VAL A 127 -3.71 -0.89 1.32
C VAL A 127 -3.91 0.58 1.63
N GLY A 128 -4.75 1.27 0.86
CA GLY A 128 -5.07 2.68 1.09
C GLY A 128 -5.95 3.26 0.00
N VAL A 129 -6.51 4.43 0.29
CA VAL A 129 -7.28 5.25 -0.64
C VAL A 129 -6.43 6.48 -0.97
N ASN A 130 -6.11 6.68 -2.25
CA ASN A 130 -5.33 7.82 -2.73
C ASN A 130 -6.20 8.94 -3.30
N PHE A 131 -7.49 8.67 -3.57
CA PHE A 131 -8.45 9.63 -4.09
C PHE A 131 -9.87 9.24 -3.70
N TYR A 132 -10.68 10.22 -3.29
CA TYR A 132 -12.11 10.05 -3.07
C TYR A 132 -12.86 10.55 -4.29
N ASP A 133 -13.62 9.66 -4.90
CA ASP A 133 -14.42 9.90 -6.09
C ASP A 133 -15.92 9.94 -5.74
N GLY A 134 -16.76 10.36 -6.68
CA GLY A 134 -18.20 10.42 -6.53
C GLY A 134 -18.93 9.95 -7.79
N GLN A 135 -20.20 9.58 -7.63
CA GLN A 135 -21.09 9.26 -8.73
C GLN A 135 -21.77 10.54 -9.24
N GLY A 136 -21.88 10.65 -10.55
CA GLY A 136 -22.62 11.72 -11.20
C GLY A 136 -23.53 11.16 -12.30
N PHE A 137 -24.56 11.87 -12.63
CA PHE A 137 -25.45 11.53 -13.73
C PHE A 137 -25.10 12.38 -14.95
N MET A 138 -24.88 11.72 -16.07
CA MET A 138 -24.69 12.39 -17.36
C MET A 138 -25.97 12.30 -18.15
N VAL A 139 -26.51 13.46 -18.51
CA VAL A 139 -27.72 13.59 -19.31
C VAL A 139 -27.45 14.42 -20.56
N ARG A 140 -28.31 14.29 -21.58
CA ARG A 140 -28.23 15.16 -22.76
C ARG A 140 -28.55 16.60 -22.35
N LYS A 141 -27.77 17.58 -22.82
CA LYS A 141 -27.99 18.99 -22.53
C LYS A 141 -29.42 19.44 -22.92
N SER A 142 -29.96 18.87 -23.99
CA SER A 142 -31.34 19.14 -24.49
C SER A 142 -32.45 18.59 -23.60
N SER A 143 -32.14 17.74 -22.59
CA SER A 143 -33.18 17.22 -21.68
C SER A 143 -33.69 18.24 -20.67
N GLY A 144 -32.96 19.35 -20.47
CA GLY A 144 -33.32 20.38 -19.50
C GLY A 144 -33.18 19.95 -18.02
N ILE A 145 -32.67 18.75 -17.73
CA ILE A 145 -32.46 18.26 -16.37
C ILE A 145 -31.26 18.99 -15.78
N THR A 146 -31.44 19.67 -14.65
CA THR A 146 -30.41 20.46 -13.97
C THR A 146 -30.07 19.95 -12.56
N SER A 147 -30.86 19.02 -12.01
CA SER A 147 -30.66 18.39 -10.70
C SER A 147 -31.27 17.00 -10.66
N THR A 148 -30.84 16.20 -9.72
CA THR A 148 -31.36 14.87 -9.36
C THR A 148 -32.06 14.90 -8.03
#